data_23507d5dc07e9f023e13325e1fa39fd7
#
_entry.id   23507d5dc07e9f023e13325e1fa39fd7
#
_cell.length_a   1.000
_cell.length_b   1.000
_cell.length_c   1.000
_cell.angle_alpha   90.00
_cell.angle_beta   90.00
_cell.angle_gamma   90.00
#
_symmetry.space_group_name_H-M   'P 1'
#
loop_
_entity.id
_entity.type
_entity.pdbx_description
1 polymer ?
#
loop_
_entity_poly.entity_id
_entity_poly.type
_entity_poly.pdbx_seq_one_letter_code
_entity_poly.pdbx_strand_id
1 'polypeptide(L)'
;MNEYSKLKEYLSGFGGKGIAITQGIVKSVTGNLCDVEIGNIVIPDVRIRASELDDAGEMLVTPKMGSAVILGSLSGDLSQLVVLRVDHIESIIINGGKLGGLVNIEQLTDKINELVNTFNTHTHNVTVSHPGGTFTTVTPGSSASSFNKDDYEDENIKH
;
A
#
# COMPACT_ATOMS: atom_id res chain seq x y z
N MET A 1 37.10 -24.49 9.41
CA MET A 1 35.95 -24.07 10.24
C MET A 1 34.79 -23.97 9.30
N ASN A 2 33.69 -24.72 9.49
CA ASN A 2 32.58 -24.68 8.56
C ASN A 2 31.70 -23.44 8.82
N GLU A 3 30.91 -23.06 7.84
CA GLU A 3 30.05 -21.84 7.92
C GLU A 3 29.07 -21.88 9.08
N TYR A 4 28.61 -23.08 9.45
CA TYR A 4 27.74 -23.29 10.60
C TYR A 4 28.41 -22.94 11.91
N SER A 5 29.72 -23.27 12.08
CA SER A 5 30.47 -22.91 13.27
C SER A 5 30.68 -21.38 13.37
N LYS A 6 30.93 -20.72 12.23
CA LYS A 6 31.03 -19.24 12.18
C LYS A 6 29.71 -18.57 12.52
N LEU A 7 28.60 -19.09 11.98
CA LEU A 7 27.27 -18.56 12.28
C LEU A 7 26.93 -18.76 13.77
N LYS A 8 27.23 -19.95 14.33
CA LYS A 8 27.04 -20.23 15.75
C LYS A 8 27.86 -19.29 16.66
N GLU A 9 29.11 -19.03 16.30
CA GLU A 9 29.99 -18.11 17.02
C GLU A 9 29.48 -16.66 16.92
N TYR A 10 29.05 -16.25 15.73
CA TYR A 10 28.42 -14.96 15.50
C TYR A 10 27.12 -14.79 16.32
N LEU A 11 26.24 -15.77 16.29
CA LEU A 11 24.99 -15.76 17.08
C LEU A 11 25.25 -15.85 18.59
N SER A 12 26.33 -16.53 19.04
CA SER A 12 26.70 -16.59 20.45
C SER A 12 27.26 -15.27 20.97
N GLY A 13 27.84 -14.45 20.10
CA GLY A 13 28.24 -13.07 20.39
C GLY A 13 27.06 -12.14 20.70
N PHE A 14 25.86 -12.46 20.19
CA PHE A 14 24.60 -11.83 20.59
C PHE A 14 24.02 -12.44 21.89
N GLY A 15 24.62 -13.53 22.39
CA GLY A 15 24.16 -14.28 23.57
C GLY A 15 24.37 -13.49 24.85
N GLY A 16 23.31 -12.88 25.36
CA GLY A 16 23.29 -12.20 26.65
C GLY A 16 22.48 -10.90 26.66
N LYS A 17 22.31 -10.25 25.52
CA LYS A 17 21.33 -9.16 25.36
C LYS A 17 20.10 -9.76 24.69
N GLY A 18 19.06 -9.98 25.46
CA GLY A 18 17.79 -10.48 24.92
C GLY A 18 17.28 -9.55 23.82
N ILE A 19 16.68 -10.11 22.76
CA ILE A 19 15.96 -9.31 21.79
C ILE A 19 14.86 -8.59 22.58
N ALA A 20 15.03 -7.30 22.81
CA ALA A 20 14.00 -6.50 23.46
C ALA A 20 12.91 -6.22 22.44
N ILE A 21 11.75 -6.86 22.64
CA ILE A 21 10.52 -6.52 21.93
C ILE A 21 9.66 -5.71 22.88
N THR A 22 9.19 -4.56 22.44
CA THR A 22 8.34 -3.69 23.26
C THR A 22 7.25 -3.06 22.43
N GLN A 23 6.23 -2.52 23.10
CA GLN A 23 5.18 -1.76 22.45
C GLN A 23 5.37 -0.27 22.75
N GLY A 24 5.04 0.58 21.77
CA GLY A 24 5.04 2.02 21.94
C GLY A 24 3.93 2.69 21.14
N ILE A 25 3.78 3.99 21.36
CA ILE A 25 2.81 4.85 20.65
C ILE A 25 3.58 5.87 19.81
N VAL A 26 3.27 5.96 18.54
CA VAL A 26 3.88 6.92 17.61
C VAL A 26 3.48 8.34 17.97
N LYS A 27 4.45 9.22 18.20
CA LYS A 27 4.25 10.63 18.51
C LYS A 27 4.42 11.53 17.30
N SER A 28 5.40 11.23 16.47
CA SER A 28 5.67 11.95 15.22
C SER A 28 6.27 11.00 14.18
N VAL A 29 6.16 11.37 12.91
CA VAL A 29 6.80 10.67 11.79
C VAL A 29 7.50 11.70 10.91
N THR A 30 8.77 11.46 10.58
CA THR A 30 9.57 12.34 9.73
C THR A 30 10.39 11.48 8.75
N GLY A 31 9.95 11.43 7.50
CA GLY A 31 10.58 10.58 6.48
C GLY A 31 10.53 9.10 6.86
N ASN A 32 11.70 8.47 7.03
CA ASN A 32 11.85 7.05 7.36
C ASN A 32 12.03 6.78 8.87
N LEU A 33 11.79 7.79 9.70
CA LEU A 33 11.96 7.74 11.15
C LEU A 33 10.66 8.15 11.85
N CYS A 34 10.48 7.67 13.06
CA CYS A 34 9.39 8.12 13.93
C CYS A 34 9.86 8.24 15.38
N ASP A 35 9.22 9.13 16.12
CA ASP A 35 9.39 9.21 17.57
C ASP A 35 8.32 8.35 18.24
N VAL A 36 8.72 7.51 19.17
CA VAL A 36 7.82 6.54 19.81
C VAL A 36 7.88 6.68 21.31
N GLU A 37 6.73 6.84 21.94
CA GLU A 37 6.59 6.84 23.38
C GLU A 37 6.46 5.40 23.90
N ILE A 38 7.37 5.03 24.80
CA ILE A 38 7.37 3.75 25.53
C ILE A 38 7.21 4.07 27.01
N GLY A 39 6.05 3.73 27.59
CA GLY A 39 5.70 4.18 28.92
C GLY A 39 5.58 5.71 28.98
N ASN A 40 6.49 6.38 29.67
CA ASN A 40 6.51 7.85 29.79
C ASN A 40 7.74 8.48 29.11
N ILE A 41 8.45 7.72 28.31
CA ILE A 41 9.70 8.15 27.65
C ILE A 41 9.49 8.16 26.14
N VAL A 42 9.81 9.27 25.50
CA VAL A 42 9.84 9.37 24.05
C VAL A 42 11.22 8.98 23.55
N ILE A 43 11.28 7.96 22.72
CA ILE A 43 12.51 7.53 22.03
C ILE A 43 12.46 8.15 20.64
N PRO A 44 13.40 9.02 20.30
CA PRO A 44 13.47 9.63 18.98
C PRO A 44 14.10 8.68 17.95
N ASP A 45 13.92 9.02 16.68
CA ASP A 45 14.62 8.43 15.53
C ASP A 45 14.49 6.91 15.41
N VAL A 46 13.34 6.35 15.80
CA VAL A 46 13.04 4.95 15.59
C VAL A 46 12.81 4.69 14.11
N ARG A 47 13.54 3.72 13.55
CA ARG A 47 13.45 3.39 12.12
C ARG A 47 12.13 2.69 11.79
N ILE A 48 11.50 3.09 10.70
CA ILE A 48 10.30 2.41 10.17
C ILE A 48 10.62 1.44 9.03
N ARG A 49 11.89 1.31 8.66
CA ARG A 49 12.38 0.35 7.68
C ARG A 49 13.60 -0.43 8.18
N ALA A 50 13.86 -1.57 7.56
CA ALA A 50 14.89 -2.51 8.00
C ALA A 50 16.34 -1.98 7.81
N SER A 51 16.60 -1.21 6.75
CA SER A 51 17.92 -0.67 6.42
C SER A 51 17.94 0.85 6.43
N GLU A 52 19.13 1.44 6.49
CA GLU A 52 19.34 2.88 6.33
C GLU A 52 19.58 3.28 4.86
N LEU A 53 19.76 2.29 3.99
CA LEU A 53 20.00 2.53 2.57
C LEU A 53 18.72 3.06 1.91
N ASP A 54 18.88 4.12 1.14
CA ASP A 54 17.80 4.70 0.34
C ASP A 54 17.71 3.94 -0.99
N ASP A 55 17.01 2.81 -0.95
CA ASP A 55 16.80 1.95 -2.11
C ASP A 55 15.35 2.04 -2.57
N ALA A 56 15.16 2.33 -3.85
CA ALA A 56 13.85 2.47 -4.47
C ALA A 56 13.06 1.16 -4.59
N GLY A 57 13.65 0.01 -4.23
CA GLY A 57 13.02 -1.31 -4.27
C GLY A 57 12.33 -1.73 -2.96
N GLU A 58 12.19 -0.83 -2.00
CA GLU A 58 11.65 -1.12 -0.68
C GLU A 58 10.11 -1.11 -0.60
N MET A 59 9.61 -1.73 0.44
CA MET A 59 8.24 -1.53 0.94
C MET A 59 8.32 -0.71 2.23
N LEU A 60 7.82 0.52 2.19
CA LEU A 60 7.75 1.41 3.34
C LEU A 60 6.33 1.44 3.88
N VAL A 61 6.16 1.03 5.14
CA VAL A 61 4.89 1.13 5.87
C VAL A 61 5.00 2.27 6.88
N THR A 62 4.33 3.38 6.60
CA THR A 62 4.34 4.56 7.47
C THR A 62 3.25 4.43 8.53
N PRO A 63 3.57 4.45 9.82
CA PRO A 63 2.58 4.41 10.88
C PRO A 63 1.82 5.73 10.99
N LYS A 64 0.54 5.66 11.30
CA LYS A 64 -0.24 6.83 11.64
C LYS A 64 0.16 7.37 13.02
N MET A 65 0.25 8.69 13.16
CA MET A 65 0.48 9.33 14.46
C MET A 65 -0.61 8.91 15.48
N GLY A 66 -0.19 8.56 16.67
CA GLY A 66 -1.06 8.00 17.72
C GLY A 66 -1.28 6.49 17.63
N SER A 67 -0.77 5.83 16.59
CA SER A 67 -0.87 4.37 16.43
C SER A 67 0.03 3.63 17.41
N ALA A 68 -0.42 2.46 17.85
CA ALA A 68 0.44 1.50 18.51
C ALA A 68 1.37 0.81 17.51
N VAL A 69 2.61 0.58 17.93
CA VAL A 69 3.63 -0.13 17.16
C VAL A 69 4.35 -1.14 18.04
N ILE A 70 4.77 -2.25 17.41
CA ILE A 70 5.68 -3.21 18.04
C ILE A 70 7.08 -2.90 17.55
N LEU A 71 7.99 -2.76 18.48
CA LEU A 71 9.38 -2.39 18.27
C LEU A 71 10.31 -3.56 18.58
N GLY A 72 11.34 -3.72 17.77
CA GLY A 72 12.45 -4.62 18.03
C GLY A 72 13.75 -3.85 18.20
N SER A 73 14.59 -4.29 19.12
CA SER A 73 15.93 -3.76 19.30
C SER A 73 16.92 -4.55 18.47
N LEU A 74 17.74 -3.86 17.67
CA LEU A 74 18.84 -4.47 16.91
C LEU A 74 20.13 -4.56 17.71
N SER A 75 20.30 -3.70 18.72
CA SER A 75 21.46 -3.67 19.62
C SER A 75 21.25 -4.46 20.92
N GLY A 76 20.01 -4.88 21.22
CA GLY A 76 19.61 -5.50 22.47
C GLY A 76 19.33 -4.50 23.60
N ASP A 77 19.33 -3.21 23.29
CA ASP A 77 18.94 -2.11 24.14
C ASP A 77 18.02 -1.14 23.40
N LEU A 78 17.70 0.03 23.95
CA LEU A 78 16.79 1.00 23.35
C LEU A 78 17.49 1.97 22.36
N SER A 79 18.77 1.76 22.03
CA SER A 79 19.53 2.67 21.19
C SER A 79 19.30 2.49 19.68
N GLN A 80 18.88 1.30 19.27
CA GLN A 80 18.64 0.97 17.85
C GLN A 80 17.33 0.21 17.71
N LEU A 81 16.24 0.96 17.75
CA LEU A 81 14.90 0.41 17.58
C LEU A 81 14.45 0.47 16.11
N VAL A 82 13.70 -0.54 15.73
CA VAL A 82 13.02 -0.61 14.44
C VAL A 82 11.55 -1.01 14.64
N VAL A 83 10.66 -0.43 13.88
CA VAL A 83 9.24 -0.80 13.87
C VAL A 83 9.09 -2.15 13.16
N LEU A 84 8.57 -3.14 13.87
CA LEU A 84 8.30 -4.49 13.34
C LEU A 84 6.86 -4.63 12.85
N ARG A 85 5.92 -3.95 13.52
CA ARG A 85 4.49 -3.99 13.16
C ARG A 85 3.81 -2.68 13.55
N VAL A 86 2.84 -2.31 12.73
CA VAL A 86 2.03 -1.10 12.87
C VAL A 86 0.56 -1.52 12.98
N ASP A 87 -0.19 -0.92 13.90
CA ASP A 87 -1.63 -1.15 14.04
C ASP A 87 -2.44 -0.33 13.03
N HIS A 88 -2.20 0.99 12.98
CA HIS A 88 -2.86 1.88 12.03
C HIS A 88 -1.83 2.49 11.09
N ILE A 89 -2.04 2.23 9.81
CA ILE A 89 -1.14 2.64 8.74
C ILE A 89 -1.63 3.97 8.17
N GLU A 90 -0.72 4.92 7.97
CA GLU A 90 -0.97 6.16 7.23
C GLU A 90 -0.81 5.93 5.73
N SER A 91 0.28 5.26 5.34
CA SER A 91 0.56 4.96 3.94
C SER A 91 1.44 3.72 3.79
N ILE A 92 1.31 3.07 2.64
CA ILE A 92 2.21 2.02 2.18
C ILE A 92 2.77 2.46 0.84
N ILE A 93 4.09 2.51 0.72
CA ILE A 93 4.80 2.81 -0.52
C ILE A 93 5.58 1.57 -0.93
N ILE A 94 5.36 1.09 -2.14
CA ILE A 94 6.06 -0.07 -2.71
C ILE A 94 6.89 0.43 -3.89
N ASN A 95 8.15 -0.01 -3.97
CA ASN A 95 9.10 0.38 -5.03
C ASN A 95 9.22 1.90 -5.20
N GLY A 96 9.22 2.65 -4.09
CA GLY A 96 9.31 4.10 -4.12
C GLY A 96 8.14 4.80 -4.83
N GLY A 97 7.00 4.13 -4.97
CA GLY A 97 5.80 4.68 -5.63
C GLY A 97 5.89 4.76 -7.16
N LYS A 98 6.90 4.16 -7.79
CA LYS A 98 7.17 4.29 -9.24
C LYS A 98 6.05 3.76 -10.15
N LEU A 99 5.24 2.83 -9.65
CA LEU A 99 4.14 2.21 -10.42
C LEU A 99 2.78 2.89 -10.17
N GLY A 100 2.76 4.00 -9.44
CA GLY A 100 1.53 4.68 -9.03
C GLY A 100 0.80 3.96 -7.89
N GLY A 101 -0.46 4.32 -7.67
CA GLY A 101 -1.29 3.73 -6.63
C GLY A 101 -1.95 2.41 -7.04
N LEU A 102 -2.50 1.72 -6.07
CA LEU A 102 -3.37 0.58 -6.32
C LEU A 102 -4.69 1.05 -6.96
N VAL A 103 -5.24 0.21 -7.82
CA VAL A 103 -6.51 0.51 -8.47
C VAL A 103 -7.65 0.42 -7.47
N ASN A 104 -8.45 1.50 -7.37
CA ASN A 104 -9.73 1.43 -6.67
C ASN A 104 -10.74 0.72 -7.58
N ILE A 105 -11.07 -0.50 -7.24
CA ILE A 105 -11.87 -1.38 -8.11
C ILE A 105 -13.30 -0.87 -8.31
N GLU A 106 -13.90 -0.25 -7.30
CA GLU A 106 -15.24 0.33 -7.41
C GLU A 106 -15.25 1.49 -8.39
N GLN A 107 -14.32 2.45 -8.22
CA GLN A 107 -14.24 3.61 -9.11
C GLN A 107 -13.89 3.20 -10.55
N LEU A 108 -13.03 2.20 -10.73
CA LEU A 108 -12.72 1.67 -12.06
C LEU A 108 -13.96 1.06 -12.71
N THR A 109 -14.70 0.26 -11.96
CA THR A 109 -15.95 -0.37 -12.43
C THR A 109 -16.97 0.68 -12.85
N ASP A 110 -17.16 1.72 -12.03
CA ASP A 110 -18.06 2.83 -12.34
C ASP A 110 -17.64 3.56 -13.63
N LYS A 111 -16.35 3.84 -13.80
CA LYS A 111 -15.83 4.49 -15.01
C LYS A 111 -16.00 3.63 -16.27
N ILE A 112 -15.80 2.32 -16.15
CA ILE A 112 -16.05 1.39 -17.25
C ILE A 112 -17.57 1.35 -17.58
N ASN A 113 -18.43 1.32 -16.58
CA ASN A 113 -19.86 1.33 -16.80
C ASN A 113 -20.38 2.66 -17.38
N GLU A 114 -19.81 3.81 -17.00
CA GLU A 114 -20.06 5.09 -17.68
C GLU A 114 -19.70 4.99 -19.19
N LEU A 115 -18.57 4.38 -19.52
CA LEU A 115 -18.17 4.16 -20.92
C LEU A 115 -19.12 3.23 -21.65
N VAL A 116 -19.52 2.12 -21.01
CA VAL A 116 -20.51 1.16 -21.57
C VAL A 116 -21.83 1.87 -21.83
N ASN A 117 -22.31 2.69 -20.89
CA ASN A 117 -23.54 3.47 -21.07
C ASN A 117 -23.43 4.48 -22.20
N THR A 118 -22.31 5.20 -22.30
CA THR A 118 -22.05 6.14 -23.41
C THR A 118 -22.04 5.40 -24.74
N PHE A 119 -21.40 4.22 -24.78
CA PHE A 119 -21.40 3.38 -25.98
C PHE A 119 -22.78 2.91 -26.36
N ASN A 120 -23.58 2.44 -25.41
CA ASN A 120 -24.94 1.92 -25.66
C ASN A 120 -25.94 2.99 -26.06
N THR A 121 -25.70 4.24 -25.64
CA THR A 121 -26.62 5.37 -25.87
C THR A 121 -26.19 6.29 -27.02
N HIS A 122 -24.95 6.13 -27.59
CA HIS A 122 -24.50 6.98 -28.65
C HIS A 122 -25.37 6.80 -29.92
N THR A 123 -25.57 7.87 -30.63
CA THR A 123 -26.35 7.90 -31.88
C THR A 123 -25.54 8.58 -32.97
N HIS A 124 -25.78 8.17 -34.20
CA HIS A 124 -25.19 8.80 -35.39
C HIS A 124 -26.24 9.60 -36.15
N ASN A 125 -25.94 10.87 -36.43
CA ASN A 125 -26.75 11.65 -37.37
C ASN A 125 -26.34 11.33 -38.78
N VAL A 126 -27.21 10.69 -39.55
CA VAL A 126 -26.98 10.41 -40.94
C VAL A 126 -27.85 11.38 -41.77
N THR A 127 -27.19 12.26 -42.53
CA THR A 127 -27.90 13.12 -43.48
C THR A 127 -28.09 12.35 -44.77
N VAL A 128 -29.28 11.90 -45.05
CA VAL A 128 -29.62 11.29 -46.33
C VAL A 128 -30.19 12.38 -47.24
N SER A 129 -29.58 12.57 -48.42
CA SER A 129 -30.07 13.52 -49.42
C SER A 129 -31.29 12.93 -50.12
N HIS A 130 -32.42 12.92 -49.43
CA HIS A 130 -33.72 12.52 -49.97
C HIS A 130 -34.78 13.57 -49.62
N PRO A 131 -35.80 13.82 -50.45
CA PRO A 131 -36.83 14.81 -50.16
C PRO A 131 -37.59 14.65 -48.86
N GLY A 132 -37.27 13.73 -48.03
CA GLY A 132 -38.01 13.37 -46.81
C GLY A 132 -37.41 13.67 -45.43
N GLY A 133 -36.21 14.29 -45.35
CA GLY A 133 -35.67 14.75 -44.04
C GLY A 133 -34.46 13.98 -43.49
N THR A 134 -34.04 14.32 -42.29
CA THR A 134 -32.93 13.74 -41.54
C THR A 134 -33.38 12.49 -40.79
N PHE A 135 -32.68 11.41 -40.95
CA PHE A 135 -32.89 10.19 -40.15
C PHE A 135 -31.77 10.08 -39.13
N THR A 136 -32.15 9.85 -37.87
CA THR A 136 -31.23 9.50 -36.81
C THR A 136 -31.16 7.98 -36.74
N THR A 137 -29.96 7.40 -36.77
CA THR A 137 -29.80 5.97 -36.54
C THR A 137 -30.12 5.68 -35.07
N VAL A 138 -30.84 4.62 -34.82
CA VAL A 138 -31.12 4.12 -33.49
C VAL A 138 -29.84 3.55 -32.84
N THR A 139 -29.92 3.39 -31.52
CA THR A 139 -28.91 2.75 -30.69
C THR A 139 -28.36 1.45 -31.30
N PRO A 140 -27.13 1.04 -30.96
CA PRO A 140 -26.55 -0.22 -31.43
C PRO A 140 -27.50 -1.39 -31.32
N GLY A 141 -27.53 -2.27 -32.30
CA GLY A 141 -28.43 -3.43 -32.34
C GLY A 141 -28.18 -4.48 -31.26
N SER A 142 -27.05 -4.39 -30.56
CA SER A 142 -26.73 -5.15 -29.35
C SER A 142 -26.07 -4.22 -28.35
N SER A 143 -26.55 -4.26 -27.09
CA SER A 143 -25.95 -3.51 -26.00
C SER A 143 -24.82 -4.30 -25.32
N ALA A 144 -23.77 -3.64 -24.91
CA ALA A 144 -22.77 -4.23 -24.04
C ALA A 144 -23.33 -4.38 -22.63
N SER A 145 -23.01 -5.48 -21.97
CA SER A 145 -23.39 -5.72 -20.56
C SER A 145 -22.57 -4.82 -19.63
N SER A 146 -23.17 -4.47 -18.50
CA SER A 146 -22.44 -3.81 -17.40
C SER A 146 -21.39 -4.74 -16.82
N PHE A 147 -20.30 -4.15 -16.36
CA PHE A 147 -19.26 -4.84 -15.61
C PHE A 147 -19.69 -4.97 -14.15
N ASN A 148 -19.39 -6.12 -13.55
CA ASN A 148 -19.58 -6.37 -12.13
C ASN A 148 -18.21 -6.62 -11.51
N LYS A 149 -17.89 -5.91 -10.42
CA LYS A 149 -16.61 -6.06 -9.74
C LYS A 149 -16.34 -7.49 -9.27
N ASP A 150 -17.39 -8.23 -8.89
CA ASP A 150 -17.29 -9.61 -8.42
C ASP A 150 -16.74 -10.58 -9.49
N ASP A 151 -16.76 -10.19 -10.77
CA ASP A 151 -16.22 -11.00 -11.86
C ASP A 151 -14.68 -10.96 -11.93
N TYR A 152 -14.03 -9.99 -11.26
CA TYR A 152 -12.58 -9.76 -11.37
C TYR A 152 -11.91 -9.23 -10.09
N GLU A 153 -12.64 -9.08 -8.99
CA GLU A 153 -12.11 -8.73 -7.67
C GLU A 153 -11.53 -9.99 -6.98
N ASP A 154 -10.35 -9.88 -6.40
CA ASP A 154 -9.86 -10.90 -5.47
C ASP A 154 -10.40 -10.61 -4.07
N GLU A 155 -11.28 -11.46 -3.57
CA GLU A 155 -11.90 -11.32 -2.27
C GLU A 155 -10.94 -11.56 -1.09
N ASN A 156 -9.78 -12.17 -1.34
CA ASN A 156 -8.80 -12.49 -0.30
C ASN A 156 -7.78 -11.38 -0.07
N ILE A 157 -7.61 -10.48 -1.06
CA ILE A 157 -6.67 -9.35 -0.99
C ILE A 157 -7.46 -8.05 -1.07
N LYS A 158 -7.70 -7.44 0.10
CA LYS A 158 -8.42 -6.17 0.21
C LYS A 158 -7.46 -5.05 0.60
N HIS A 159 -7.66 -3.88 0.08
CA HIS A 159 -6.88 -2.67 0.35
C HIS A 159 -7.78 -1.45 0.64
#